data_9a9f31f38f428aa358e041c108db60ef
#
_entry.id   9a9f31f38f428aa358e041c108db60ef
#
_cell.length_a   1.000
_cell.length_b   1.000
_cell.length_c   1.000
_cell.angle_alpha   90.00
_cell.angle_beta   90.00
_cell.angle_gamma   90.00
#
_symmetry.space_group_name_H-M   'P 1'
#
loop_
_entity.id
_entity.type
_entity.pdbx_description
1 polymer ?
#
loop_
_entity_poly.entity_id
_entity_poly.type
_entity_poly.pdbx_seq_one_letter_code
_entity_poly.pdbx_strand_id
1 'polypeptide(L)'
;RTKRSVFIEKTTKVMVQGITGSTALFHTKQMLDYGTQIVAGVTPGKGGQVVEGVPVYNTVEEAKNETGANVSVVYVPAPFAADSIIEAADADLDMVICITEHIPVVDMVKVKRYLQGRKTRLVGPNCPGVITADECKIGIMPGYIHKKGHVGVVSRSGT
;
A
#
# COMPACT_ATOMS: atom_id res chain seq x y z
N ARG A 1 -24.90 6.37 12.89
CA ARG A 1 -23.83 6.65 11.89
C ARG A 1 -22.63 5.79 12.27
N THR A 2 -22.38 4.75 11.52
CA THR A 2 -21.16 3.94 11.64
C THR A 2 -19.98 4.86 11.38
N LYS A 3 -19.07 5.02 12.35
CA LYS A 3 -17.83 5.76 12.16
C LYS A 3 -17.02 5.03 11.10
N ARG A 4 -16.99 5.55 9.87
CA ARG A 4 -16.08 5.05 8.85
C ARG A 4 -14.66 5.30 9.30
N SER A 5 -13.80 4.30 9.15
CA SER A 5 -12.35 4.48 9.27
C SER A 5 -11.91 5.64 8.38
N VAL A 6 -10.97 6.45 8.86
CA VAL A 6 -10.46 7.62 8.11
C VAL A 6 -9.64 7.18 6.90
N PHE A 7 -9.05 5.97 6.93
CA PHE A 7 -8.10 5.53 5.94
C PHE A 7 -8.50 4.22 5.26
N ILE A 8 -8.63 3.15 6.02
CA ILE A 8 -8.86 1.78 5.52
C ILE A 8 -9.89 1.06 6.39
N GLU A 9 -10.62 0.15 5.76
CA GLU A 9 -11.65 -0.65 6.40
C GLU A 9 -11.64 -2.07 5.84
N LYS A 10 -12.48 -2.95 6.38
CA LYS A 10 -12.55 -4.36 5.97
C LYS A 10 -12.82 -4.56 4.48
N THR A 11 -13.53 -3.64 3.85
CA THR A 11 -13.90 -3.68 2.42
C THR A 11 -12.87 -3.04 1.50
N THR A 12 -11.79 -2.47 2.04
CA THR A 12 -10.74 -1.84 1.24
C THR A 12 -10.03 -2.88 0.37
N LYS A 13 -10.00 -2.64 -0.93
CA LYS A 13 -9.32 -3.48 -1.92
C LYS A 13 -7.93 -2.93 -2.19
N VAL A 14 -6.92 -3.75 -1.96
CA VAL A 14 -5.51 -3.38 -1.97
C VAL A 14 -4.77 -4.06 -3.12
N MET A 15 -3.91 -3.30 -3.78
CA MET A 15 -2.88 -3.84 -4.66
C MET A 15 -1.50 -3.71 -4.04
N VAL A 16 -0.59 -4.61 -4.38
CA VAL A 16 0.80 -4.62 -3.93
C VAL A 16 1.70 -4.32 -5.12
N GLN A 17 2.33 -3.14 -5.13
CA GLN A 17 3.35 -2.81 -6.12
C GLN A 17 4.70 -3.40 -5.73
N GLY A 18 5.30 -4.16 -6.64
CA GLY A 18 6.51 -4.93 -6.37
C GLY A 18 6.25 -6.29 -5.70
N ILE A 19 5.09 -6.88 -5.92
CA ILE A 19 4.62 -8.12 -5.26
C ILE A 19 5.57 -9.31 -5.43
N THR A 20 6.35 -9.35 -6.50
CA THR A 20 7.28 -10.47 -6.80
C THR A 20 8.59 -10.41 -6.01
N GLY A 21 8.85 -9.33 -5.30
CA GLY A 21 10.00 -9.22 -4.41
C GLY A 21 9.85 -10.09 -3.14
N SER A 22 10.96 -10.60 -2.60
CA SER A 22 10.93 -11.50 -1.43
C SER A 22 10.27 -10.86 -0.19
N THR A 23 10.59 -9.61 0.10
CA THR A 23 9.99 -8.85 1.21
C THR A 23 8.49 -8.63 0.99
N ALA A 24 8.11 -8.22 -0.21
CA ALA A 24 6.71 -8.01 -0.58
C ALA A 24 5.91 -9.31 -0.48
N LEU A 25 6.49 -10.41 -0.94
CA LEU A 25 5.87 -11.74 -0.88
C LEU A 25 5.55 -12.16 0.54
N PHE A 26 6.54 -12.03 1.44
CA PHE A 26 6.38 -12.35 2.84
C PHE A 26 5.26 -11.52 3.51
N HIS A 27 5.28 -10.20 3.31
CA HIS A 27 4.28 -9.32 3.91
C HIS A 27 2.90 -9.43 3.25
N THR A 28 2.83 -9.76 1.96
CA THR A 28 1.56 -10.07 1.28
C THR A 28 0.87 -11.25 1.94
N LYS A 29 1.62 -12.32 2.22
CA LYS A 29 1.09 -13.48 2.93
C LYS A 29 0.56 -13.11 4.31
N GLN A 30 1.30 -12.30 5.07
CA GLN A 30 0.88 -11.82 6.39
C GLN A 30 -0.40 -10.95 6.31
N MET A 31 -0.53 -10.11 5.31
CA MET A 31 -1.74 -9.31 5.08
C MET A 31 -2.94 -10.17 4.74
N LEU A 32 -2.77 -11.17 3.88
CA LEU A 32 -3.82 -12.13 3.52
C LEU A 32 -4.27 -12.93 4.74
N ASP A 33 -3.33 -13.41 5.55
CA ASP A 33 -3.63 -14.16 6.79
C ASP A 33 -4.40 -13.29 7.81
N TYR A 34 -4.17 -11.99 7.82
CA TYR A 34 -4.92 -11.03 8.65
C TYR A 34 -6.35 -10.79 8.15
N GLY A 35 -6.65 -11.15 6.91
CA GLY A 35 -7.95 -10.93 6.27
C GLY A 35 -8.02 -9.66 5.41
N THR A 36 -6.89 -9.00 5.13
CA THR A 36 -6.83 -7.88 4.20
C THR A 36 -7.16 -8.35 2.79
N GLN A 37 -8.00 -7.62 2.08
CA GLN A 37 -8.35 -7.93 0.70
C GLN A 37 -7.25 -7.47 -0.26
N ILE A 38 -6.22 -8.30 -0.42
CA ILE A 38 -5.21 -8.12 -1.48
C ILE A 38 -5.78 -8.72 -2.77
N VAL A 39 -6.18 -7.88 -3.70
CA VAL A 39 -6.88 -8.31 -4.93
C VAL A 39 -6.00 -8.28 -6.17
N ALA A 40 -4.87 -7.59 -6.12
CA ALA A 40 -3.94 -7.46 -7.24
C ALA A 40 -2.50 -7.28 -6.78
N GLY A 41 -1.57 -7.70 -7.62
CA GLY A 41 -0.17 -7.34 -7.56
C GLY A 41 0.24 -6.62 -8.83
N VAL A 42 1.25 -5.77 -8.75
CA VAL A 42 1.80 -5.06 -9.90
C VAL A 42 3.31 -5.23 -9.91
N THR A 43 3.81 -5.85 -10.99
CA THR A 43 5.24 -5.91 -11.30
C THR A 43 5.37 -5.85 -12.83
N PRO A 44 5.99 -4.81 -13.38
CA PRO A 44 6.17 -4.68 -14.82
C PRO A 44 6.87 -5.91 -15.43
N GLY A 45 6.34 -6.43 -16.53
CA GLY A 45 6.85 -7.63 -17.20
C GLY A 45 6.46 -8.97 -16.56
N LYS A 46 5.71 -8.96 -15.45
CA LYS A 46 5.25 -10.16 -14.75
C LYS A 46 3.73 -10.36 -14.81
N GLY A 47 3.04 -9.55 -15.61
CA GLY A 47 1.61 -9.68 -15.83
C GLY A 47 1.22 -11.08 -16.29
N GLY A 48 0.09 -11.57 -15.78
CA GLY A 48 -0.42 -12.93 -16.05
C GLY A 48 0.07 -13.99 -15.06
N GLN A 49 1.03 -13.69 -14.21
CA GLN A 49 1.43 -14.56 -13.11
C GLN A 49 0.43 -14.51 -11.96
N VAL A 50 0.50 -15.50 -11.09
CA VAL A 50 -0.26 -15.55 -9.83
C VAL A 50 0.73 -15.74 -8.69
N VAL A 51 0.64 -14.89 -7.67
CA VAL A 51 1.51 -14.90 -6.49
C VAL A 51 0.63 -14.98 -5.25
N GLU A 52 0.78 -16.03 -4.45
CA GLU A 52 -0.06 -16.28 -3.26
C GLU A 52 -1.57 -16.22 -3.56
N GLY A 53 -1.98 -16.71 -4.72
CA GLY A 53 -3.36 -16.64 -5.17
C GLY A 53 -3.81 -15.28 -5.71
N VAL A 54 -2.90 -14.30 -5.75
CA VAL A 54 -3.17 -12.93 -6.22
C VAL A 54 -2.71 -12.76 -7.65
N PRO A 55 -3.59 -12.29 -8.58
CA PRO A 55 -3.19 -12.04 -9.96
C PRO A 55 -2.24 -10.85 -10.05
N VAL A 56 -1.23 -10.98 -10.91
CA VAL A 56 -0.22 -9.95 -11.16
C VAL A 56 -0.48 -9.26 -12.49
N TYR A 57 -0.38 -7.94 -12.48
CA TYR A 57 -0.56 -7.06 -13.65
C TYR A 57 0.74 -6.31 -13.95
N ASN A 58 0.86 -5.80 -15.18
CA ASN A 58 2.01 -5.00 -15.59
C ASN A 58 1.94 -3.56 -15.10
N THR A 59 0.73 -3.02 -14.97
CA THR A 59 0.50 -1.62 -14.59
C THR A 59 -0.54 -1.48 -13.49
N VAL A 60 -0.47 -0.36 -12.77
CA VAL A 60 -1.47 0.00 -11.75
C VAL A 60 -2.85 0.20 -12.38
N GLU A 61 -2.90 0.82 -13.55
CA GLU A 61 -4.17 1.07 -14.26
C GLU A 61 -4.88 -0.23 -14.62
N GLU A 62 -4.17 -1.21 -15.18
CA GLU A 62 -4.72 -2.55 -15.45
C GLU A 62 -5.26 -3.19 -14.17
N ALA A 63 -4.46 -3.21 -13.11
CA ALA A 63 -4.84 -3.79 -11.83
C ALA A 63 -6.10 -3.14 -11.26
N LYS A 64 -6.19 -1.82 -11.30
CA LYS A 64 -7.36 -1.06 -10.85
C LYS A 64 -8.61 -1.40 -11.68
N ASN A 65 -8.49 -1.41 -13.00
CA ASN A 65 -9.61 -1.65 -13.89
C ASN A 65 -10.17 -3.08 -13.76
N GLU A 66 -9.29 -4.06 -13.61
CA GLU A 66 -9.69 -5.46 -13.52
C GLU A 66 -10.19 -5.87 -12.12
N THR A 67 -9.70 -5.25 -11.06
CA THR A 67 -9.99 -5.69 -9.68
C THR A 67 -10.76 -4.69 -8.84
N GLY A 68 -10.81 -3.43 -9.25
CA GLY A 68 -11.39 -2.36 -8.46
C GLY A 68 -10.55 -1.94 -7.24
N ALA A 69 -9.27 -2.33 -7.18
CA ALA A 69 -8.38 -1.90 -6.11
C ALA A 69 -8.23 -0.38 -6.08
N ASN A 70 -8.32 0.21 -4.90
CA ASN A 70 -8.30 1.66 -4.69
C ASN A 70 -7.19 2.13 -3.76
N VAL A 71 -6.47 1.22 -3.15
CA VAL A 71 -5.30 1.48 -2.30
C VAL A 71 -4.13 0.64 -2.79
N SER A 72 -2.95 1.24 -2.83
CA SER A 72 -1.70 0.55 -3.13
C SER A 72 -0.75 0.57 -1.94
N VAL A 73 -0.04 -0.53 -1.74
CA VAL A 73 1.14 -0.60 -0.88
C VAL A 73 2.38 -0.85 -1.72
N VAL A 74 3.43 -0.04 -1.50
CA VAL A 74 4.65 -0.04 -2.31
C VAL A 74 5.80 -0.70 -1.56
N TYR A 75 6.31 -1.78 -2.13
CA TYR A 75 7.53 -2.49 -1.70
C TYR A 75 8.65 -2.42 -2.75
N VAL A 76 8.49 -1.58 -3.74
CA VAL A 76 9.45 -1.41 -4.83
C VAL A 76 10.77 -0.86 -4.29
N PRO A 77 11.95 -1.29 -4.80
CA PRO A 77 13.23 -0.74 -4.38
C PRO A 77 13.32 0.79 -4.51
N ALA A 78 14.09 1.42 -3.62
CA ALA A 78 14.17 2.87 -3.51
C ALA A 78 14.35 3.65 -4.83
N PRO A 79 15.20 3.21 -5.78
CA PRO A 79 15.36 3.93 -7.06
C PRO A 79 14.09 4.00 -7.93
N PHE A 80 13.13 3.09 -7.71
CA PHE A 80 11.90 2.98 -8.50
C PHE A 80 10.64 3.38 -7.72
N ALA A 81 10.77 3.64 -6.43
CA ALA A 81 9.61 3.87 -5.55
C ALA A 81 8.87 5.16 -5.90
N ALA A 82 9.58 6.25 -6.22
CA ALA A 82 8.95 7.51 -6.62
C ALA A 82 8.06 7.35 -7.86
N ASP A 83 8.55 6.64 -8.88
CA ASP A 83 7.78 6.36 -10.09
C ASP A 83 6.55 5.50 -9.80
N SER A 84 6.68 4.54 -8.89
CA SER A 84 5.56 3.70 -8.46
C SER A 84 4.47 4.50 -7.74
N ILE A 85 4.84 5.46 -6.91
CA ILE A 85 3.89 6.37 -6.24
C ILE A 85 3.19 7.25 -7.26
N ILE A 86 3.94 7.82 -8.20
CA ILE A 86 3.40 8.68 -9.26
C ILE A 86 2.44 7.90 -10.16
N GLU A 87 2.78 6.69 -10.54
CA GLU A 87 1.91 5.80 -11.32
C GLU A 87 0.58 5.53 -10.61
N ALA A 88 0.62 5.24 -9.31
CA ALA A 88 -0.58 5.03 -8.52
C ALA A 88 -1.45 6.29 -8.41
N ALA A 89 -0.83 7.46 -8.27
CA ALA A 89 -1.53 8.74 -8.27
C ALA A 89 -2.13 9.08 -9.64
N ASP A 90 -1.43 8.74 -10.71
CA ASP A 90 -1.89 8.94 -12.08
C ASP A 90 -3.12 8.08 -12.41
N ALA A 91 -3.17 6.87 -11.86
CA ALA A 91 -4.33 5.99 -11.92
C ALA A 91 -5.47 6.41 -10.97
N ASP A 92 -5.37 7.54 -10.29
CA ASP A 92 -6.38 8.05 -9.35
C ASP A 92 -6.74 7.07 -8.23
N LEU A 93 -5.76 6.44 -7.63
CA LEU A 93 -5.98 5.67 -6.40
C LEU A 93 -6.29 6.61 -5.23
N ASP A 94 -7.06 6.12 -4.27
CA ASP A 94 -7.43 6.92 -3.09
C ASP A 94 -6.25 7.12 -2.15
N MET A 95 -5.39 6.08 -2.02
CA MET A 95 -4.25 6.09 -1.12
C MET A 95 -3.09 5.25 -1.64
N VAL A 96 -1.88 5.72 -1.37
CA VAL A 96 -0.63 4.98 -1.57
C VAL A 96 0.10 4.91 -0.25
N ILE A 97 0.46 3.70 0.18
CA ILE A 97 1.22 3.45 1.40
C ILE A 97 2.60 2.98 0.96
N CYS A 98 3.62 3.81 1.17
CA CYS A 98 4.99 3.50 0.76
C CYS A 98 5.81 3.02 1.94
N ILE A 99 6.14 1.72 1.93
CA ILE A 99 6.97 1.08 2.95
C ILE A 99 8.46 1.35 2.70
N THR A 100 8.86 1.44 1.45
CA THR A 100 10.24 1.58 1.00
C THR A 100 11.00 2.65 1.77
N GLU A 101 12.18 2.28 2.23
CA GLU A 101 13.15 3.14 2.91
C GLU A 101 14.21 3.67 1.92
N HIS A 102 14.97 4.68 2.36
CA HIS A 102 16.12 5.23 1.62
C HIS A 102 15.79 5.83 0.25
N ILE A 103 14.57 6.29 0.03
CA ILE A 103 14.23 7.02 -1.18
C ILE A 103 14.93 8.39 -1.13
N PRO A 104 15.63 8.80 -2.20
CA PRO A 104 16.30 10.09 -2.25
C PRO A 104 15.33 11.25 -1.98
N VAL A 105 15.75 12.24 -1.20
CA VAL A 105 14.91 13.41 -0.86
C VAL A 105 14.44 14.14 -2.10
N VAL A 106 15.29 14.27 -3.11
CA VAL A 106 14.94 14.93 -4.39
C VAL A 106 13.79 14.22 -5.10
N ASP A 107 13.74 12.89 -5.04
CA ASP A 107 12.65 12.11 -5.63
C ASP A 107 11.34 12.32 -4.87
N MET A 108 11.40 12.41 -3.54
CA MET A 108 10.23 12.70 -2.72
C MET A 108 9.73 14.15 -2.90
N VAL A 109 10.60 15.10 -3.18
CA VAL A 109 10.19 16.46 -3.56
C VAL A 109 9.38 16.45 -4.86
N LYS A 110 9.81 15.66 -5.85
CA LYS A 110 9.05 15.48 -7.11
C LYS A 110 7.69 14.83 -6.85
N VAL A 111 7.66 13.77 -6.06
CA VAL A 111 6.41 13.09 -5.67
C VAL A 111 5.46 14.05 -4.97
N LYS A 112 5.94 14.78 -3.98
CA LYS A 112 5.12 15.76 -3.24
C LYS A 112 4.53 16.83 -4.16
N ARG A 113 5.32 17.34 -5.08
CA ARG A 113 4.86 18.31 -6.06
C ARG A 113 3.81 17.73 -7.00
N TYR A 114 4.00 16.48 -7.45
CA TYR A 114 3.07 15.79 -8.33
C TYR A 114 1.71 15.54 -7.64
N LEU A 115 1.73 15.22 -6.35
CA LEU A 115 0.51 14.95 -5.57
C LEU A 115 -0.30 16.21 -5.23
N GLN A 116 0.27 17.41 -5.40
CA GLN A 116 -0.47 18.65 -5.12
C GLN A 116 -1.72 18.77 -6.01
N GLY A 117 -2.86 18.96 -5.38
CA GLY A 117 -4.15 19.07 -6.07
C GLY A 117 -4.77 17.75 -6.54
N ARG A 118 -4.10 16.63 -6.30
CA ARG A 118 -4.65 15.29 -6.59
C ARG A 118 -5.37 14.70 -5.38
N LYS A 119 -6.32 13.79 -5.62
CA LYS A 119 -7.06 13.13 -4.54
C LYS A 119 -6.23 12.09 -3.78
N THR A 120 -5.20 11.53 -4.40
CA THR A 120 -4.40 10.45 -3.84
C THR A 120 -3.65 10.91 -2.61
N ARG A 121 -3.84 10.21 -1.50
CA ARG A 121 -3.11 10.43 -0.26
C ARG A 121 -1.89 9.53 -0.19
N LEU A 122 -0.77 10.08 0.25
CA LEU A 122 0.46 9.34 0.49
C LEU A 122 0.69 9.16 2.00
N VAL A 123 0.92 7.92 2.41
CA VAL A 123 1.42 7.55 3.74
C VAL A 123 2.84 7.01 3.58
N GLY A 124 3.78 7.55 4.31
CA GLY A 124 5.20 7.28 4.14
C GLY A 124 5.90 8.33 3.24
N PRO A 125 7.07 8.04 2.70
CA PRO A 125 7.78 6.75 2.70
C PRO A 125 8.33 6.36 4.07
N ASN A 126 9.08 5.23 4.12
CA ASN A 126 9.70 4.75 5.35
C ASN A 126 8.70 4.68 6.50
N CYS A 127 7.65 3.92 6.33
CA CYS A 127 6.61 3.70 7.33
C CYS A 127 6.29 2.20 7.46
N PRO A 128 5.75 1.78 8.61
CA PRO A 128 5.34 0.39 8.80
C PRO A 128 4.01 0.05 8.15
N GLY A 129 3.29 1.04 7.64
CA GLY A 129 1.98 0.88 7.04
C GLY A 129 0.83 1.46 7.86
N VAL A 130 -0.37 0.96 7.61
CA VAL A 130 -1.60 1.38 8.27
C VAL A 130 -2.37 0.14 8.75
N ILE A 131 -2.97 0.22 9.93
CA ILE A 131 -3.81 -0.85 10.45
C ILE A 131 -5.09 -0.28 11.06
N THR A 132 -6.21 -0.88 10.69
CA THR A 132 -7.48 -0.74 11.42
C THR A 132 -7.71 -2.07 12.10
N ALA A 133 -7.57 -2.09 13.42
CA ALA A 133 -7.58 -3.32 14.21
C ALA A 133 -8.85 -4.13 13.97
N ASP A 134 -8.68 -5.43 13.79
CA ASP A 134 -9.72 -6.43 13.47
C ASP A 134 -10.41 -6.25 12.10
N GLU A 135 -9.94 -5.30 11.27
CA GLU A 135 -10.55 -5.03 9.98
C GLU A 135 -9.57 -5.16 8.81
N CYS A 136 -8.49 -4.41 8.82
CA CYS A 136 -7.56 -4.33 7.69
C CYS A 136 -6.16 -3.95 8.16
N LYS A 137 -5.18 -4.69 7.66
CA LYS A 137 -3.75 -4.43 7.86
C LYS A 137 -3.10 -4.24 6.50
N ILE A 138 -2.41 -3.11 6.32
CA ILE A 138 -1.63 -2.83 5.12
C ILE A 138 -0.22 -2.44 5.54
N GLY A 139 0.76 -3.26 5.20
CA GLY A 139 2.16 -3.04 5.53
C GLY A 139 2.77 -4.14 6.37
N ILE A 140 3.77 -3.77 7.19
CA ILE A 140 4.63 -4.71 7.93
C ILE A 140 4.31 -4.83 9.42
N MET A 141 3.35 -4.07 9.94
CA MET A 141 2.98 -4.10 11.36
C MET A 141 2.49 -5.50 11.76
N PRO A 142 2.90 -6.01 12.94
CA PRO A 142 2.41 -7.29 13.45
C PRO A 142 0.94 -7.17 13.85
N GLY A 143 0.04 -7.84 13.12
CA GLY A 143 -1.41 -7.73 13.33
C GLY A 143 -1.89 -8.23 14.69
N TYR A 144 -1.22 -9.26 15.23
CA TYR A 144 -1.64 -9.94 16.47
C TYR A 144 -1.56 -9.08 17.74
N ILE A 145 -0.79 -7.99 17.71
CA ILE A 145 -0.65 -7.08 18.87
C ILE A 145 -1.66 -5.93 18.85
N HIS A 146 -2.31 -5.70 17.73
CA HIS A 146 -3.26 -4.59 17.58
C HIS A 146 -4.69 -5.07 17.81
N LYS A 147 -5.33 -4.51 18.83
CA LYS A 147 -6.73 -4.82 19.18
C LYS A 147 -7.56 -3.55 19.16
N LYS A 148 -8.84 -3.70 18.83
CA LYS A 148 -9.79 -2.59 18.90
C LYS A 148 -9.89 -2.07 20.34
N GLY A 149 -9.78 -0.76 20.51
CA GLY A 149 -9.77 -0.12 21.85
C GLY A 149 -10.10 1.37 21.79
N HIS A 150 -9.99 2.02 22.93
CA HIS A 150 -10.30 3.44 23.11
C HIS A 150 -9.07 4.32 23.39
N VAL A 151 -7.86 3.73 23.35
CA VAL A 151 -6.63 4.46 23.61
C VAL A 151 -6.01 4.87 22.27
N GLY A 152 -5.80 6.18 22.11
CA GLY A 152 -5.05 6.74 20.98
C GLY A 152 -3.61 7.04 21.38
N VAL A 153 -2.67 6.70 20.51
CA VAL A 153 -1.25 7.04 20.69
C VAL A 153 -0.80 7.88 19.50
N VAL A 154 -0.20 9.03 19.80
CA VAL A 154 0.44 9.87 18.79
C VAL A 154 1.93 9.91 19.09
N SER A 155 2.73 9.53 18.11
CA SER A 155 4.20 9.52 18.25
C SER A 155 4.85 10.23 17.07
N ARG A 156 5.84 11.05 17.37
CA ARG A 156 6.83 11.51 16.41
C ARG A 156 8.00 10.55 16.52
N SER A 157 7.92 9.45 15.80
CA SER A 157 8.85 8.33 15.91
C SER A 157 10.31 8.76 15.97
N GLY A 158 11.05 8.14 16.87
CA GLY A 158 12.49 8.20 16.96
C GLY A 158 13.06 6.79 16.80
N THR A 159 13.14 6.28 15.61
CA THR A 159 14.00 5.11 15.32
C THR A 159 15.38 5.55 14.99
#